data_eb36ecf128da3fc442b25b2a180417ab
#
_entry.id   eb36ecf128da3fc442b25b2a180417ab
#
_cell.length_a   1.000
_cell.length_b   1.000
_cell.length_c   1.000
_cell.angle_alpha   90.00
_cell.angle_beta   90.00
_cell.angle_gamma   90.00
#
_symmetry.space_group_name_H-M   'P 1'
#
loop_
_entity.id
_entity.type
_entity.pdbx_description
1 polymer ?
#
loop_
_entity_poly.entity_id
_entity_poly.type
_entity_poly.pdbx_seq_one_letter_code
_entity_poly.pdbx_strand_id
1 'polypeptide(L)'
;MFPKASKLTLARAALFKNAPVYVQYYITARCNLTCKQCNIIYANSDVRECTLDEIKRMADNFQRLGVAMILLTGGEPFIRQDLPEIVREFVSRGIHVRMQTNGLATEERIQKVIDYGGRDISISLDSLWPGNQEEINGGFTRSWHDALRAMSAFSRYLPKEGSFASFGCVLQRDNLADIEDVIRFGTEVSWFTSLVPIHVTTFDKPMNFRTFDQTKRWKKEELPYVDKVIERVRAMRKEGYLLYDSDQYLDDIKRFAAREPTTWRSKHDGVCDSPNLYFAVLPNGDFAPCCDHRVPQRYSCLDSKFPEIYWAKEFRRDVHAVTSACSGCMYGSYPEMTIAMRYLAAKIERMKLFVAAPPVKKWPVSYEQMLAAAERIRMETRERVTLPGQIRPMIQSAPPTEAVAELA
;
A
#
# COMPACT_ATOMS: atom_id res chain seq x y z
N MET A 1 -6.65 17.28 5.52
CA MET A 1 -6.23 15.88 5.65
C MET A 1 -5.11 15.74 6.67
N PHE A 2 -3.92 16.28 6.45
CA PHE A 2 -2.81 16.13 7.39
C PHE A 2 -2.91 17.05 8.61
N PRO A 3 -2.59 16.58 9.83
CA PRO A 3 -2.43 17.40 11.01
C PRO A 3 -1.35 18.49 10.81
N LYS A 4 -1.39 19.55 11.63
CA LYS A 4 -0.43 20.67 11.53
C LYS A 4 1.02 20.20 11.69
N ALA A 5 1.30 19.30 12.64
CA ALA A 5 2.63 18.73 12.86
C ALA A 5 3.14 17.98 11.62
N SER A 6 2.29 17.16 11.01
CA SER A 6 2.63 16.44 9.77
C SER A 6 2.92 17.39 8.60
N LYS A 7 2.18 18.50 8.47
CA LYS A 7 2.43 19.52 7.43
C LYS A 7 3.80 20.18 7.57
N LEU A 8 4.25 20.45 8.79
CA LEU A 8 5.58 21.02 9.05
C LEU A 8 6.68 20.04 8.66
N THR A 9 6.54 18.78 9.03
CA THR A 9 7.50 17.72 8.64
C THR A 9 7.55 17.54 7.12
N LEU A 10 6.41 17.55 6.44
CA LEU A 10 6.35 17.49 4.98
C LEU A 10 7.05 18.68 4.32
N ALA A 11 6.86 19.88 4.83
CA ALA A 11 7.55 21.07 4.35
C ALA A 11 9.07 20.98 4.57
N ARG A 12 9.52 20.53 5.75
CA ARG A 12 10.94 20.29 6.04
C ARG A 12 11.53 19.23 5.11
N ALA A 13 10.84 18.11 4.89
CA ALA A 13 11.30 17.07 4.00
C ALA A 13 11.42 17.54 2.54
N ALA A 14 10.48 18.37 2.08
CA ALA A 14 10.51 18.94 0.73
C ALA A 14 11.72 19.85 0.49
N LEU A 15 12.19 20.54 1.55
CA LEU A 15 13.32 21.44 1.48
C LEU A 15 14.65 20.71 1.69
N PHE A 16 14.74 19.89 2.74
CA PHE A 16 16.01 19.34 3.22
C PHE A 16 16.18 17.85 2.92
N LYS A 17 15.10 17.14 2.52
CA LYS A 17 15.09 15.68 2.29
C LYS A 17 15.65 14.87 3.48
N ASN A 18 15.48 15.40 4.67
CA ASN A 18 15.99 14.82 5.91
C ASN A 18 14.96 15.01 7.04
N ALA A 19 13.86 14.28 6.93
CA ALA A 19 12.82 14.20 7.94
C ALA A 19 12.05 12.88 7.75
N PRO A 20 11.71 12.16 8.81
CA PRO A 20 10.99 10.88 8.73
C PRO A 20 9.51 11.13 8.35
N VAL A 21 9.28 11.32 7.04
CA VAL A 21 7.93 11.61 6.54
C VAL A 21 7.01 10.41 6.69
N TYR A 22 7.53 9.22 6.45
CA TYR A 22 6.72 8.03 6.30
C TYR A 22 7.32 6.85 7.07
N VAL A 23 6.52 6.26 7.95
CA VAL A 23 6.87 5.03 8.67
C VAL A 23 5.88 3.94 8.27
N GLN A 24 6.39 2.79 7.83
CA GLN A 24 5.58 1.62 7.55
C GLN A 24 5.67 0.65 8.72
N TYR A 25 4.61 0.52 9.50
CA TYR A 25 4.57 -0.35 10.66
C TYR A 25 3.78 -1.63 10.38
N TYR A 26 4.47 -2.75 10.41
CA TYR A 26 3.89 -4.09 10.35
C TYR A 26 3.36 -4.45 11.73
N ILE A 27 2.10 -4.09 12.04
CA ILE A 27 1.55 -4.26 13.39
C ILE A 27 1.32 -5.73 13.76
N THR A 28 1.25 -6.60 12.76
CA THR A 28 1.06 -8.05 12.91
C THR A 28 1.73 -8.80 11.77
N ALA A 29 2.17 -10.03 12.03
CA ALA A 29 2.61 -10.97 11.02
C ALA A 29 1.49 -11.90 10.54
N ARG A 30 0.36 -11.93 11.24
CA ARG A 30 -0.78 -12.81 10.95
C ARG A 30 -1.64 -12.23 9.82
N CYS A 31 -2.21 -13.10 9.01
CA CYS A 31 -3.15 -12.73 7.95
C CYS A 31 -4.22 -13.80 7.80
N ASN A 32 -5.43 -13.38 7.46
CA ASN A 32 -6.56 -14.24 7.15
C ASN A 32 -6.65 -14.62 5.66
N LEU A 33 -5.68 -14.21 4.82
CA LEU A 33 -5.53 -14.62 3.44
C LEU A 33 -4.15 -15.23 3.17
N THR A 34 -4.03 -15.97 2.06
CA THR A 34 -2.80 -16.62 1.62
C THR A 34 -2.42 -16.23 0.20
N CYS A 35 -2.52 -14.93 -0.12
CA CYS A 35 -2.32 -14.38 -1.45
C CYS A 35 -1.03 -14.87 -2.11
N LYS A 36 -1.13 -15.31 -3.38
CA LYS A 36 -0.02 -15.90 -4.13
C LYS A 36 1.11 -14.90 -4.42
N GLN A 37 0.77 -13.60 -4.57
CA GLN A 37 1.73 -12.53 -4.83
C GLN A 37 2.34 -11.92 -3.57
N CYS A 38 1.87 -12.30 -2.38
CA CYS A 38 2.30 -11.67 -1.15
C CYS A 38 3.72 -12.08 -0.76
N ASN A 39 4.60 -11.10 -0.69
CA ASN A 39 5.99 -11.26 -0.29
C ASN A 39 6.29 -10.72 1.11
N ILE A 40 5.26 -10.20 1.80
CA ILE A 40 5.37 -9.53 3.10
C ILE A 40 4.89 -10.43 4.23
N ILE A 41 4.05 -11.43 3.92
CA ILE A 41 3.54 -12.35 4.94
C ILE A 41 4.69 -13.17 5.50
N TYR A 42 4.87 -13.06 6.80
CA TYR A 42 5.74 -13.94 7.54
C TYR A 42 5.12 -15.33 7.58
N ALA A 43 5.86 -16.33 7.14
CA ALA A 43 5.42 -17.74 7.23
C ALA A 43 5.24 -18.19 8.69
N ASN A 44 5.81 -17.42 9.63
CA ASN A 44 5.78 -17.70 11.06
C ASN A 44 4.78 -16.76 11.76
N SER A 45 3.67 -17.33 12.23
CA SER A 45 2.67 -16.62 13.04
C SER A 45 3.15 -16.30 14.46
N ASP A 46 4.29 -16.87 14.89
CA ASP A 46 4.84 -16.74 16.25
C ASP A 46 5.69 -15.47 16.44
N VAL A 47 5.74 -14.61 15.45
CA VAL A 47 6.41 -13.31 15.58
C VAL A 47 5.68 -12.49 16.65
N ARG A 48 6.41 -12.12 17.70
CA ARG A 48 5.89 -11.28 18.78
C ARG A 48 5.35 -9.97 18.23
N GLU A 49 4.15 -9.60 18.64
CA GLU A 49 3.54 -8.32 18.36
C GLU A 49 3.76 -7.35 19.55
N CYS A 50 3.91 -6.07 19.27
CA CYS A 50 3.94 -5.05 20.32
C CYS A 50 2.62 -4.98 21.06
N THR A 51 2.69 -4.85 22.39
CA THR A 51 1.53 -4.50 23.22
C THR A 51 1.12 -3.05 22.99
N LEU A 52 -0.10 -2.68 23.39
CA LEU A 52 -0.56 -1.31 23.25
C LEU A 52 0.32 -0.31 24.03
N ASP A 53 0.85 -0.69 25.21
CA ASP A 53 1.74 0.18 25.97
C ASP A 53 3.12 0.36 25.30
N GLU A 54 3.60 -0.65 24.62
CA GLU A 54 4.79 -0.53 23.77
C GLU A 54 4.54 0.38 22.57
N ILE A 55 3.36 0.27 21.94
CA ILE A 55 2.95 1.15 20.84
C ILE A 55 2.83 2.60 21.30
N LYS A 56 2.32 2.86 22.52
CA LYS A 56 2.32 4.22 23.11
C LYS A 56 3.73 4.79 23.19
N ARG A 57 4.70 4.03 23.72
CA ARG A 57 6.10 4.47 23.80
C ARG A 57 6.70 4.74 22.42
N MET A 58 6.40 3.86 21.45
CA MET A 58 6.82 4.04 20.06
C MET A 58 6.22 5.32 19.48
N ALA A 59 4.93 5.58 19.70
CA ALA A 59 4.25 6.77 19.21
C ALA A 59 4.81 8.05 19.83
N ASP A 60 5.22 8.04 21.13
CA ASP A 60 5.93 9.14 21.77
C ASP A 60 7.29 9.40 21.09
N ASN A 61 8.04 8.35 20.79
CA ASN A 61 9.31 8.47 20.07
C ASN A 61 9.10 9.04 18.66
N PHE A 62 8.08 8.62 17.96
CA PHE A 62 7.77 9.11 16.61
C PHE A 62 7.29 10.56 16.62
N GLN A 63 6.54 10.96 17.64
CA GLN A 63 6.20 12.38 17.84
C GLN A 63 7.45 13.23 18.05
N ARG A 64 8.38 12.79 18.90
CA ARG A 64 9.67 13.47 19.14
C ARG A 64 10.54 13.53 17.88
N LEU A 65 10.53 12.52 17.04
CA LEU A 65 11.20 12.51 15.73
C LEU A 65 10.52 13.42 14.71
N GLY A 66 9.25 13.78 14.93
CA GLY A 66 8.46 14.54 13.99
C GLY A 66 7.96 13.70 12.81
N VAL A 67 7.66 12.41 13.01
CA VAL A 67 7.07 11.55 11.97
C VAL A 67 5.77 12.17 11.46
N ALA A 68 5.64 12.33 10.14
CA ALA A 68 4.46 12.95 9.55
C ALA A 68 3.31 11.96 9.35
N MET A 69 3.63 10.75 8.93
CA MET A 69 2.65 9.74 8.56
C MET A 69 3.13 8.34 8.95
N ILE A 70 2.20 7.52 9.42
CA ILE A 70 2.41 6.09 9.63
C ILE A 70 1.43 5.29 8.80
N LEU A 71 1.92 4.26 8.10
CA LEU A 71 1.10 3.22 7.49
C LEU A 71 1.01 2.05 8.46
N LEU A 72 -0.18 1.74 8.92
CA LEU A 72 -0.46 0.50 9.63
C LEU A 72 -0.75 -0.60 8.61
N THR A 73 0.10 -1.60 8.59
CA THR A 73 0.05 -2.75 7.67
C THR A 73 0.53 -4.00 8.40
N GLY A 74 0.89 -5.03 7.67
CA GLY A 74 1.42 -6.27 8.24
C GLY A 74 1.00 -7.47 7.39
N GLY A 75 0.52 -8.53 8.03
CA GLY A 75 -0.36 -9.50 7.42
C GLY A 75 -1.68 -8.80 7.12
N GLU A 76 -2.64 -8.89 8.06
CA GLU A 76 -3.90 -8.11 7.97
C GLU A 76 -4.12 -7.32 9.28
N PRO A 77 -4.06 -5.99 9.25
CA PRO A 77 -4.23 -5.17 10.46
C PRO A 77 -5.58 -5.37 11.16
N PHE A 78 -6.64 -5.59 10.40
CA PHE A 78 -7.99 -5.72 10.96
C PHE A 78 -8.22 -7.03 11.74
N ILE A 79 -7.28 -7.97 11.77
CA ILE A 79 -7.36 -9.11 12.70
C ILE A 79 -6.89 -8.75 14.12
N ARG A 80 -6.13 -7.65 14.30
CA ARG A 80 -5.76 -7.18 15.64
C ARG A 80 -6.94 -6.54 16.34
N GLN A 81 -7.28 -7.04 17.55
CA GLN A 81 -8.44 -6.55 18.29
C GLN A 81 -8.28 -5.10 18.76
N ASP A 82 -7.05 -4.69 19.06
CA ASP A 82 -6.68 -3.35 19.54
C ASP A 82 -6.33 -2.35 18.42
N LEU A 83 -6.63 -2.66 17.14
CA LEU A 83 -6.35 -1.76 16.02
C LEU A 83 -6.95 -0.35 16.20
N PRO A 84 -8.20 -0.18 16.67
CA PRO A 84 -8.75 1.17 16.89
C PRO A 84 -7.94 1.97 17.91
N GLU A 85 -7.54 1.34 19.00
CA GLU A 85 -6.72 1.93 20.06
C GLU A 85 -5.34 2.31 19.52
N ILE A 86 -4.73 1.46 18.68
CA ILE A 86 -3.46 1.76 17.98
C ILE A 86 -3.59 3.01 17.11
N VAL A 87 -4.67 3.11 16.32
CA VAL A 87 -4.95 4.29 15.49
C VAL A 87 -5.01 5.55 16.35
N ARG A 88 -5.75 5.50 17.46
CA ARG A 88 -5.89 6.62 18.40
C ARG A 88 -4.53 7.07 18.96
N GLU A 89 -3.64 6.13 19.31
CA GLU A 89 -2.35 6.47 19.88
C GLU A 89 -1.49 7.31 18.92
N PHE A 90 -1.49 7.02 17.63
CA PHE A 90 -0.77 7.82 16.66
C PHE A 90 -1.49 9.14 16.32
N VAL A 91 -2.80 9.10 16.14
CA VAL A 91 -3.61 10.29 15.82
C VAL A 91 -3.53 11.33 16.93
N SER A 92 -3.62 10.93 18.21
CA SER A 92 -3.54 11.83 19.36
C SER A 92 -2.20 12.57 19.48
N ARG A 93 -1.14 12.02 18.89
CA ARG A 93 0.19 12.64 18.81
C ARG A 93 0.42 13.46 17.53
N GLY A 94 -0.63 13.67 16.75
CA GLY A 94 -0.58 14.48 15.52
C GLY A 94 0.10 13.77 14.35
N ILE A 95 0.21 12.45 14.39
CA ILE A 95 0.72 11.64 13.29
C ILE A 95 -0.46 11.22 12.40
N HIS A 96 -0.35 11.45 11.10
CA HIS A 96 -1.37 11.01 10.15
C HIS A 96 -1.33 9.49 10.01
N VAL A 97 -2.47 8.83 10.21
CA VAL A 97 -2.57 7.37 10.10
C VAL A 97 -3.19 6.97 8.79
N ARG A 98 -2.45 6.19 8.02
CA ARG A 98 -2.90 5.43 6.87
C ARG A 98 -3.01 3.96 7.25
N MET A 99 -4.01 3.26 6.72
CA MET A 99 -4.19 1.83 6.93
C MET A 99 -4.24 1.12 5.59
N GLN A 100 -3.69 -0.08 5.55
CA GLN A 100 -3.82 -0.99 4.42
C GLN A 100 -4.50 -2.27 4.87
N THR A 101 -5.50 -2.74 4.11
CA THR A 101 -6.28 -3.93 4.44
C THR A 101 -6.64 -4.72 3.18
N ASN A 102 -6.87 -6.01 3.36
CA ASN A 102 -7.43 -6.86 2.31
C ASN A 102 -8.97 -6.73 2.20
N GLY A 103 -9.60 -5.94 3.09
CA GLY A 103 -11.03 -5.69 3.07
C GLY A 103 -11.88 -6.74 3.81
N LEU A 104 -11.29 -7.75 4.43
CA LEU A 104 -12.03 -8.73 5.23
C LEU A 104 -12.19 -8.21 6.66
N ALA A 105 -12.96 -7.15 6.83
CA ALA A 105 -13.21 -6.47 8.10
C ALA A 105 -14.70 -6.29 8.34
N THR A 106 -15.15 -6.44 9.58
CA THR A 106 -16.55 -6.19 9.93
C THR A 106 -16.85 -4.68 9.93
N GLU A 107 -18.10 -4.33 9.61
CA GLU A 107 -18.55 -2.93 9.58
C GLU A 107 -18.33 -2.23 10.92
N GLU A 108 -18.60 -2.91 12.04
CA GLU A 108 -18.39 -2.38 13.39
C GLU A 108 -16.92 -1.99 13.63
N ARG A 109 -15.98 -2.84 13.22
CA ARG A 109 -14.54 -2.55 13.35
C ARG A 109 -14.10 -1.38 12.48
N ILE A 110 -14.63 -1.31 11.26
CA ILE A 110 -14.38 -0.19 10.35
C ILE A 110 -14.85 1.11 10.99
N GLN A 111 -16.10 1.13 11.51
CA GLN A 111 -16.65 2.31 12.17
C GLN A 111 -15.78 2.72 13.37
N LYS A 112 -15.44 1.78 14.27
CA LYS A 112 -14.63 2.07 15.46
C LYS A 112 -13.25 2.64 15.11
N VAL A 113 -12.58 2.13 14.07
CA VAL A 113 -11.31 2.66 13.58
C VAL A 113 -11.45 4.10 13.07
N ILE A 114 -12.54 4.41 12.36
CA ILE A 114 -12.82 5.75 11.86
C ILE A 114 -13.14 6.70 13.02
N ASP A 115 -13.91 6.27 14.01
CA ASP A 115 -14.23 7.05 15.21
C ASP A 115 -12.97 7.41 16.00
N TYR A 116 -11.97 6.54 16.00
CA TYR A 116 -10.65 6.81 16.61
C TYR A 116 -9.68 7.60 15.74
N GLY A 117 -10.13 8.09 14.59
CA GLY A 117 -9.40 9.06 13.79
C GLY A 117 -8.74 8.50 12.52
N GLY A 118 -9.01 7.25 12.15
CA GLY A 118 -8.62 6.70 10.85
C GLY A 118 -9.25 7.48 9.71
N ARG A 119 -8.45 8.01 8.79
CA ARG A 119 -8.93 8.88 7.68
C ARG A 119 -8.36 8.53 6.33
N ASP A 120 -7.40 7.63 6.28
CA ASP A 120 -6.70 7.23 5.05
C ASP A 120 -6.67 5.71 4.98
N ILE A 121 -7.30 5.16 3.95
CA ILE A 121 -7.45 3.72 3.76
C ILE A 121 -6.98 3.30 2.37
N SER A 122 -6.27 2.18 2.30
CA SER A 122 -5.96 1.47 1.07
C SER A 122 -6.51 0.05 1.17
N ILE A 123 -7.34 -0.35 0.22
CA ILE A 123 -7.81 -1.75 0.11
C ILE A 123 -7.07 -2.43 -1.04
N SER A 124 -6.66 -3.68 -0.83
CA SER A 124 -6.07 -4.50 -1.89
C SER A 124 -7.17 -4.97 -2.84
N LEU A 125 -7.13 -4.46 -4.08
CA LEU A 125 -8.04 -4.90 -5.15
C LEU A 125 -7.25 -5.04 -6.45
N ASP A 126 -7.00 -6.27 -6.85
CA ASP A 126 -6.15 -6.61 -7.99
C ASP A 126 -6.95 -6.94 -9.25
N SER A 127 -8.22 -7.31 -9.07
CA SER A 127 -9.13 -7.66 -10.17
C SER A 127 -10.57 -7.27 -9.84
N LEU A 128 -11.29 -6.84 -10.86
CA LEU A 128 -12.73 -6.61 -10.77
C LEU A 128 -13.54 -7.90 -11.01
N TRP A 129 -12.88 -8.99 -11.43
CA TRP A 129 -13.49 -10.30 -11.64
C TRP A 129 -13.39 -11.13 -10.35
N PRO A 130 -14.53 -11.52 -9.74
CA PRO A 130 -14.53 -12.22 -8.45
C PRO A 130 -13.63 -13.45 -8.43
N GLY A 131 -13.79 -14.36 -9.37
CA GLY A 131 -12.99 -15.58 -9.41
C GLY A 131 -11.47 -15.32 -9.57
N ASN A 132 -11.08 -14.30 -10.33
CA ASN A 132 -9.67 -13.93 -10.46
C ASN A 132 -9.10 -13.31 -9.18
N GLN A 133 -9.87 -12.42 -8.54
CA GLN A 133 -9.47 -11.84 -7.26
C GLN A 133 -9.35 -12.92 -6.18
N GLU A 134 -10.30 -13.84 -6.10
CA GLU A 134 -10.29 -14.93 -5.14
C GLU A 134 -9.12 -15.88 -5.37
N GLU A 135 -8.78 -16.18 -6.62
CA GLU A 135 -7.60 -16.97 -6.96
C GLU A 135 -6.30 -16.25 -6.56
N ILE A 136 -6.18 -14.96 -6.84
CA ILE A 136 -5.06 -14.11 -6.42
C ILE A 136 -4.92 -14.13 -4.89
N ASN A 137 -6.03 -14.09 -4.17
CA ASN A 137 -6.11 -14.14 -2.71
C ASN A 137 -5.82 -15.53 -2.11
N GLY A 138 -5.43 -16.51 -2.93
CA GLY A 138 -5.08 -17.86 -2.48
C GLY A 138 -6.26 -18.83 -2.44
N GLY A 139 -7.30 -18.59 -3.22
CA GLY A 139 -8.51 -19.42 -3.30
C GLY A 139 -9.56 -19.10 -2.24
N PHE A 140 -9.48 -17.95 -1.62
CA PHE A 140 -10.41 -17.55 -0.55
C PHE A 140 -11.72 -17.07 -1.16
N THR A 141 -12.71 -17.95 -1.23
CA THR A 141 -14.04 -17.64 -1.76
C THR A 141 -14.71 -16.51 -1.00
N ARG A 142 -15.50 -15.67 -1.68
CA ARG A 142 -16.15 -14.46 -1.13
C ARG A 142 -15.23 -13.28 -0.80
N SER A 143 -13.89 -13.42 -0.85
CA SER A 143 -12.98 -12.32 -0.50
C SER A 143 -13.22 -11.07 -1.36
N TRP A 144 -13.61 -11.22 -2.62
CA TRP A 144 -13.99 -10.11 -3.47
C TRP A 144 -15.26 -9.39 -2.98
N HIS A 145 -16.29 -10.14 -2.64
CA HIS A 145 -17.56 -9.58 -2.13
C HIS A 145 -17.37 -8.91 -0.77
N ASP A 146 -16.56 -9.50 0.10
CA ASP A 146 -16.28 -8.94 1.42
C ASP A 146 -15.47 -7.65 1.31
N ALA A 147 -14.53 -7.55 0.36
CA ALA A 147 -13.84 -6.30 0.06
C ALA A 147 -14.80 -5.19 -0.40
N LEU A 148 -15.79 -5.49 -1.27
CA LEU A 148 -16.81 -4.52 -1.68
C LEU A 148 -17.70 -4.08 -0.49
N ARG A 149 -18.05 -4.99 0.43
CA ARG A 149 -18.79 -4.64 1.65
C ARG A 149 -18.00 -3.71 2.54
N ALA A 150 -16.71 -4.02 2.75
CA ALA A 150 -15.82 -3.14 3.51
C ALA A 150 -15.68 -1.75 2.85
N MET A 151 -15.54 -1.70 1.53
CA MET A 151 -15.52 -0.42 0.79
C MET A 151 -16.80 0.38 0.99
N SER A 152 -17.97 -0.28 0.93
CA SER A 152 -19.25 0.36 1.21
C SER A 152 -19.30 0.93 2.63
N ALA A 153 -18.87 0.16 3.64
CA ALA A 153 -18.77 0.61 5.02
C ALA A 153 -17.81 1.79 5.17
N PHE A 154 -16.60 1.73 4.58
CA PHE A 154 -15.68 2.86 4.57
C PHE A 154 -16.29 4.10 3.92
N SER A 155 -16.98 3.97 2.80
CA SER A 155 -17.64 5.11 2.12
C SER A 155 -18.77 5.72 2.94
N ARG A 156 -19.37 4.96 3.84
CA ARG A 156 -20.44 5.42 4.75
C ARG A 156 -19.88 6.19 5.94
N TYR A 157 -18.81 5.71 6.55
CA TYR A 157 -18.29 6.24 7.81
C TYR A 157 -17.18 7.27 7.64
N LEU A 158 -16.37 7.19 6.56
CA LEU A 158 -15.33 8.17 6.31
C LEU A 158 -15.93 9.55 6.02
N PRO A 159 -15.48 10.61 6.69
CA PRO A 159 -15.85 11.97 6.31
C PRO A 159 -15.49 12.25 4.85
N LYS A 160 -16.39 12.89 4.12
CA LYS A 160 -16.11 13.27 2.72
C LYS A 160 -14.91 14.21 2.62
N GLU A 161 -14.78 15.13 3.56
CA GLU A 161 -13.64 16.02 3.64
C GLU A 161 -12.53 15.44 4.56
N GLY A 162 -11.30 15.66 4.18
CA GLY A 162 -10.15 15.25 4.99
C GLY A 162 -9.85 13.75 5.03
N SER A 163 -10.58 12.93 4.26
CA SER A 163 -10.30 11.50 4.12
C SER A 163 -9.72 11.16 2.76
N PHE A 164 -8.99 10.05 2.70
CA PHE A 164 -8.46 9.49 1.46
C PHE A 164 -8.77 7.99 1.37
N ALA A 165 -9.11 7.52 0.19
CA ALA A 165 -9.35 6.12 -0.06
C ALA A 165 -8.72 5.70 -1.39
N SER A 166 -8.04 4.56 -1.40
CA SER A 166 -7.36 4.05 -2.58
C SER A 166 -7.40 2.53 -2.66
N PHE A 167 -7.21 2.03 -3.87
CA PHE A 167 -6.82 0.64 -4.10
C PHE A 167 -5.31 0.55 -4.18
N GLY A 168 -4.74 -0.46 -3.51
CA GLY A 168 -3.43 -0.96 -3.83
C GLY A 168 -3.61 -2.13 -4.80
N CYS A 169 -3.26 -1.94 -6.06
CA CYS A 169 -3.40 -2.95 -7.10
C CYS A 169 -2.02 -3.47 -7.50
N VAL A 170 -1.76 -4.76 -7.27
CA VAL A 170 -0.51 -5.39 -7.67
C VAL A 170 -0.57 -5.75 -9.16
N LEU A 171 0.20 -5.02 -9.97
CA LEU A 171 0.34 -5.31 -11.40
C LEU A 171 1.12 -6.60 -11.60
N GLN A 172 0.48 -7.63 -12.10
CA GLN A 172 1.03 -8.95 -12.30
C GLN A 172 0.45 -9.64 -13.55
N ARG A 173 1.03 -10.77 -13.92
CA ARG A 173 0.60 -11.52 -15.13
C ARG A 173 -0.86 -11.93 -15.08
N ASP A 174 -1.37 -12.23 -13.89
CA ASP A 174 -2.72 -12.79 -13.70
C ASP A 174 -3.82 -11.73 -13.78
N ASN A 175 -3.50 -10.43 -13.70
CA ASN A 175 -4.49 -9.34 -13.72
C ASN A 175 -4.24 -8.25 -14.76
N LEU A 176 -3.33 -8.46 -15.71
CA LEU A 176 -2.97 -7.44 -16.68
C LEU A 176 -4.19 -6.89 -17.44
N ALA A 177 -5.14 -7.77 -17.78
CA ALA A 177 -6.39 -7.42 -18.45
C ALA A 177 -7.41 -6.68 -17.56
N ASP A 178 -7.21 -6.64 -16.24
CA ASP A 178 -8.16 -6.08 -15.28
C ASP A 178 -7.81 -4.66 -14.85
N ILE A 179 -6.59 -4.21 -15.14
CA ILE A 179 -6.06 -2.94 -14.64
C ILE A 179 -6.95 -1.77 -15.02
N GLU A 180 -7.40 -1.69 -16.27
CA GLU A 180 -8.31 -0.65 -16.71
C GLU A 180 -9.66 -0.71 -15.98
N ASP A 181 -10.22 -1.91 -15.79
CA ASP A 181 -11.49 -2.11 -15.10
C ASP A 181 -11.39 -1.66 -13.63
N VAL A 182 -10.30 -1.98 -12.93
CA VAL A 182 -10.06 -1.55 -11.54
C VAL A 182 -9.97 -0.03 -11.44
N ILE A 183 -9.28 0.63 -12.37
CA ILE A 183 -9.16 2.09 -12.39
C ILE A 183 -10.51 2.77 -12.66
N ARG A 184 -11.28 2.24 -13.60
CA ARG A 184 -12.62 2.74 -13.91
C ARG A 184 -13.55 2.61 -12.72
N PHE A 185 -13.54 1.45 -12.09
CA PHE A 185 -14.33 1.19 -10.90
C PHE A 185 -13.94 2.13 -9.76
N GLY A 186 -12.64 2.25 -9.46
CA GLY A 186 -12.15 3.19 -8.45
C GLY A 186 -12.65 4.62 -8.68
N THR A 187 -12.53 5.10 -9.91
CA THR A 187 -13.01 6.43 -10.28
C THR A 187 -14.51 6.57 -10.06
N GLU A 188 -15.29 5.57 -10.41
CA GLU A 188 -16.74 5.61 -10.26
C GLU A 188 -17.17 5.67 -8.79
N VAL A 189 -16.51 4.93 -7.91
CA VAL A 189 -16.78 4.92 -6.47
C VAL A 189 -15.99 5.97 -5.68
N SER A 190 -15.26 6.86 -6.38
CA SER A 190 -14.43 7.93 -5.82
C SER A 190 -13.27 7.43 -4.94
N TRP A 191 -12.63 6.34 -5.37
CA TRP A 191 -11.39 5.80 -4.82
C TRP A 191 -10.25 5.94 -5.83
N PHE A 192 -9.07 6.29 -5.34
CA PHE A 192 -7.88 6.32 -6.17
C PHE A 192 -7.36 4.90 -6.43
N THR A 193 -6.73 4.68 -7.57
CA THR A 193 -5.97 3.45 -7.82
C THR A 193 -4.48 3.76 -7.81
N SER A 194 -3.69 2.92 -7.13
CA SER A 194 -2.23 2.94 -7.15
C SER A 194 -1.72 1.57 -7.58
N LEU A 195 -0.88 1.53 -8.58
CA LEU A 195 -0.29 0.30 -9.11
C LEU A 195 1.03 0.00 -8.42
N VAL A 196 1.24 -1.25 -8.07
CA VAL A 196 2.51 -1.74 -7.53
C VAL A 196 2.94 -2.95 -8.37
N PRO A 197 4.05 -2.89 -9.12
CA PRO A 197 4.47 -4.06 -9.89
C PRO A 197 4.84 -5.20 -8.94
N ILE A 198 4.52 -6.41 -9.34
CA ILE A 198 4.83 -7.60 -8.55
C ILE A 198 6.33 -7.70 -8.25
N HIS A 199 6.67 -7.93 -7.00
CA HIS A 199 8.04 -8.13 -6.55
C HIS A 199 8.35 -9.62 -6.48
N VAL A 200 9.33 -10.03 -7.28
CA VAL A 200 9.89 -11.37 -7.23
C VAL A 200 11.38 -11.22 -6.98
N THR A 201 11.81 -11.49 -5.77
CA THR A 201 13.24 -11.36 -5.41
C THR A 201 13.99 -12.66 -5.59
N THR A 202 15.30 -12.56 -5.75
CA THR A 202 16.23 -13.70 -5.82
C THR A 202 16.93 -13.95 -4.47
N PHE A 203 16.64 -13.13 -3.47
CA PHE A 203 17.30 -13.21 -2.18
C PHE A 203 16.53 -14.09 -1.22
N ASP A 204 17.24 -14.85 -0.39
CA ASP A 204 16.67 -15.39 0.82
C ASP A 204 16.29 -14.22 1.74
N LYS A 205 15.05 -14.18 2.13
CA LYS A 205 14.59 -13.13 3.03
C LYS A 205 14.99 -13.46 4.46
N PRO A 206 15.45 -12.46 5.21
CA PRO A 206 16.04 -12.71 6.54
C PRO A 206 15.06 -13.14 7.63
N MET A 207 13.76 -13.32 7.34
CA MET A 207 12.77 -13.63 8.36
C MET A 207 11.66 -14.56 7.87
N ASN A 208 11.98 -15.78 7.46
CA ASN A 208 10.98 -16.80 7.07
C ASN A 208 9.86 -16.29 6.16
N PHE A 209 10.15 -15.35 5.28
CA PHE A 209 9.22 -14.92 4.26
C PHE A 209 8.87 -16.09 3.34
N ARG A 210 7.67 -16.06 2.77
CA ARG A 210 7.32 -17.00 1.73
C ARG A 210 8.36 -16.97 0.63
N THR A 211 8.70 -18.14 0.11
CA THR A 211 9.49 -18.26 -1.10
C THR A 211 8.74 -17.57 -2.23
N PHE A 212 9.41 -16.65 -2.90
CA PHE A 212 8.82 -15.98 -4.04
C PHE A 212 8.68 -16.94 -5.20
N ASP A 213 7.49 -16.95 -5.77
CA ASP A 213 7.23 -17.71 -6.98
C ASP A 213 7.90 -17.04 -8.18
N GLN A 214 9.00 -17.62 -8.63
CA GLN A 214 9.77 -17.12 -9.79
C GLN A 214 8.94 -17.15 -11.08
N THR A 215 7.89 -17.97 -11.17
CA THR A 215 7.00 -18.02 -12.33
C THR A 215 6.18 -16.75 -12.51
N LYS A 216 6.06 -15.94 -11.46
CA LYS A 216 5.40 -14.63 -11.52
C LYS A 216 6.23 -13.53 -12.20
N ARG A 217 7.50 -13.78 -12.49
CA ARG A 217 8.35 -12.82 -13.22
C ARG A 217 7.83 -12.59 -14.62
N TRP A 218 7.94 -11.33 -15.07
CA TRP A 218 7.70 -10.98 -16.45
C TRP A 218 8.76 -11.63 -17.34
N LYS A 219 8.30 -12.25 -18.41
CA LYS A 219 9.16 -12.74 -19.47
C LYS A 219 9.45 -11.60 -20.46
N LYS A 220 10.57 -11.71 -21.19
CA LYS A 220 10.96 -10.66 -22.15
C LYS A 220 9.89 -10.41 -23.21
N GLU A 221 9.27 -11.45 -23.71
CA GLU A 221 8.18 -11.39 -24.69
C GLU A 221 6.86 -10.79 -24.14
N GLU A 222 6.74 -10.66 -22.83
CA GLU A 222 5.57 -10.07 -22.17
C GLU A 222 5.69 -8.57 -21.94
N LEU A 223 6.91 -8.03 -21.96
CA LEU A 223 7.16 -6.60 -21.68
C LEU A 223 6.38 -5.65 -22.58
N PRO A 224 6.20 -5.89 -23.89
CA PRO A 224 5.38 -5.01 -24.73
C PRO A 224 3.92 -4.89 -24.26
N TYR A 225 3.38 -5.92 -23.61
CA TYR A 225 2.03 -5.87 -23.05
C TYR A 225 1.98 -5.03 -21.77
N VAL A 226 3.01 -5.11 -20.92
CA VAL A 226 3.16 -4.22 -19.77
C VAL A 226 3.24 -2.77 -20.23
N ASP A 227 4.05 -2.48 -21.26
CA ASP A 227 4.16 -1.14 -21.83
C ASP A 227 2.81 -0.63 -22.35
N LYS A 228 2.06 -1.47 -23.10
CA LYS A 228 0.73 -1.11 -23.60
C LYS A 228 -0.24 -0.76 -22.46
N VAL A 229 -0.24 -1.54 -21.37
CA VAL A 229 -1.08 -1.25 -20.20
C VAL A 229 -0.66 0.06 -19.54
N ILE A 230 0.62 0.29 -19.32
CA ILE A 230 1.09 1.51 -18.66
C ILE A 230 0.78 2.76 -19.51
N GLU A 231 0.92 2.69 -20.84
CA GLU A 231 0.53 3.81 -21.70
C GLU A 231 -1.00 4.05 -21.66
N ARG A 232 -1.82 2.99 -21.59
CA ARG A 232 -3.26 3.14 -21.41
C ARG A 232 -3.58 3.76 -20.06
N VAL A 233 -2.95 3.33 -18.97
CA VAL A 233 -3.08 3.91 -17.63
C VAL A 233 -2.74 5.41 -17.64
N ARG A 234 -1.67 5.79 -18.34
CA ARG A 234 -1.25 7.19 -18.52
C ARG A 234 -2.32 8.00 -19.29
N ALA A 235 -2.91 7.41 -20.33
CA ALA A 235 -4.01 8.04 -21.07
C ALA A 235 -5.24 8.24 -20.16
N MET A 236 -5.64 7.22 -19.41
CA MET A 236 -6.76 7.30 -18.46
C MET A 236 -6.53 8.40 -17.42
N ARG A 237 -5.31 8.58 -16.92
CA ARG A 237 -4.99 9.68 -16.01
C ARG A 237 -5.24 11.05 -16.66
N LYS A 238 -4.86 11.22 -17.92
CA LYS A 238 -5.14 12.46 -18.69
C LYS A 238 -6.63 12.65 -18.97
N GLU A 239 -7.38 11.57 -19.10
CA GLU A 239 -8.84 11.54 -19.23
C GLU A 239 -9.56 11.89 -17.91
N GLY A 240 -8.84 12.01 -16.78
CA GLY A 240 -9.38 12.41 -15.48
C GLY A 240 -9.74 11.27 -14.54
N TYR A 241 -9.33 10.04 -14.85
CA TYR A 241 -9.50 8.91 -13.92
C TYR A 241 -8.65 9.09 -12.66
N LEU A 242 -9.14 8.58 -11.53
CA LEU A 242 -8.51 8.75 -10.23
C LEU A 242 -7.30 7.80 -10.05
N LEU A 243 -6.15 8.26 -10.52
CA LEU A 243 -4.88 7.57 -10.38
C LEU A 243 -3.98 8.32 -9.41
N TYR A 244 -3.36 7.56 -8.49
CA TYR A 244 -2.46 8.12 -7.48
C TYR A 244 -1.03 8.29 -8.02
N ASP A 245 -0.63 7.41 -8.93
CA ASP A 245 0.75 7.27 -9.39
C ASP A 245 1.15 8.43 -10.31
N SER A 246 2.39 8.93 -10.14
CA SER A 246 2.99 9.94 -11.02
C SER A 246 3.44 9.34 -12.35
N ASP A 247 3.59 10.18 -13.40
CA ASP A 247 4.13 9.72 -14.68
C ASP A 247 5.55 9.13 -14.54
N GLN A 248 6.37 9.72 -13.66
CA GLN A 248 7.69 9.20 -13.31
C GLN A 248 7.64 7.81 -12.72
N TYR A 249 6.68 7.56 -11.82
CA TYR A 249 6.50 6.25 -11.21
C TYR A 249 6.02 5.21 -12.22
N LEU A 250 5.12 5.58 -13.13
CA LEU A 250 4.65 4.70 -14.21
C LEU A 250 5.80 4.29 -15.15
N ASP A 251 6.71 5.20 -15.49
CA ASP A 251 7.90 4.88 -16.26
C ASP A 251 8.83 3.91 -15.52
N ASP A 252 8.98 4.10 -14.22
CA ASP A 252 9.80 3.21 -13.39
C ASP A 252 9.17 1.81 -13.21
N ILE A 253 7.84 1.66 -13.28
CA ILE A 253 7.19 0.34 -13.37
C ILE A 253 7.69 -0.43 -14.60
N LYS A 254 7.73 0.21 -15.77
CA LYS A 254 8.20 -0.43 -17.01
C LYS A 254 9.67 -0.87 -16.89
N ARG A 255 10.52 0.01 -16.38
CA ARG A 255 11.94 -0.30 -16.12
C ARG A 255 12.11 -1.46 -15.15
N PHE A 256 11.36 -1.44 -14.06
CA PHE A 256 11.40 -2.49 -13.05
C PHE A 256 10.94 -3.85 -13.62
N ALA A 257 9.87 -3.87 -14.42
CA ALA A 257 9.42 -5.08 -15.11
C ALA A 257 10.48 -5.63 -16.06
N ALA A 258 11.20 -4.75 -16.75
CA ALA A 258 12.31 -5.09 -17.64
C ALA A 258 13.64 -5.40 -16.91
N ARG A 259 13.68 -5.28 -15.57
CA ARG A 259 14.88 -5.39 -14.73
C ARG A 259 15.96 -4.34 -15.07
N GLU A 260 15.53 -3.20 -15.55
CA GLU A 260 16.39 -2.05 -15.77
C GLU A 260 16.46 -1.19 -14.51
N PRO A 261 17.54 -0.40 -14.34
CA PRO A 261 17.63 0.55 -13.23
C PRO A 261 16.48 1.56 -13.25
N THR A 262 15.78 1.68 -12.12
CA THR A 262 14.72 2.67 -11.95
C THR A 262 15.32 4.08 -11.77
N THR A 263 14.58 5.10 -12.16
CA THR A 263 15.08 6.49 -12.14
C THR A 263 14.85 7.18 -10.80
N TRP A 264 13.96 6.64 -9.96
CA TRP A 264 13.72 7.21 -8.63
C TRP A 264 14.91 7.09 -7.68
N ARG A 265 15.82 6.16 -7.96
CA ARG A 265 17.13 6.10 -7.29
C ARG A 265 18.03 7.19 -7.84
N SER A 266 18.79 7.84 -6.98
CA SER A 266 19.80 8.78 -7.41
C SER A 266 20.88 8.06 -8.23
N LYS A 267 21.21 8.60 -9.40
CA LYS A 267 22.33 8.09 -10.21
C LYS A 267 23.68 8.28 -9.52
N HIS A 268 23.77 9.27 -8.66
CA HIS A 268 25.01 9.61 -7.95
C HIS A 268 25.19 8.81 -6.66
N ASP A 269 24.08 8.58 -5.95
CA ASP A 269 24.15 7.95 -4.62
C ASP A 269 23.80 6.47 -4.65
N GLY A 270 23.05 6.01 -5.69
CA GLY A 270 22.59 4.62 -5.79
C GLY A 270 21.74 4.15 -4.59
N VAL A 271 21.36 5.06 -3.71
CA VAL A 271 20.79 4.82 -2.39
C VAL A 271 19.36 5.29 -2.37
N CYS A 272 18.48 4.50 -1.78
CA CYS A 272 17.12 4.95 -1.47
C CYS A 272 17.14 5.98 -0.32
N ASP A 273 16.00 6.66 -0.10
CA ASP A 273 15.91 7.71 0.94
C ASP A 273 15.64 7.16 2.36
N SER A 274 15.83 5.87 2.60
CA SER A 274 15.85 5.32 3.95
C SER A 274 17.22 5.58 4.63
N PRO A 275 17.25 6.01 5.88
CA PRO A 275 16.14 6.33 6.75
C PRO A 275 15.71 7.80 6.69
N ASN A 276 16.16 8.60 5.71
CA ASN A 276 15.95 10.05 5.69
C ASN A 276 14.48 10.44 5.54
N LEU A 277 13.74 9.79 4.64
CA LEU A 277 12.34 10.07 4.36
C LEU A 277 11.39 9.00 4.88
N TYR A 278 11.86 7.77 5.00
CA TYR A 278 11.05 6.64 5.41
C TYR A 278 11.87 5.51 6.04
N PHE A 279 11.19 4.69 6.82
CA PHE A 279 11.70 3.42 7.35
C PHE A 279 10.53 2.48 7.67
N ALA A 280 10.84 1.25 8.01
CA ALA A 280 9.86 0.26 8.45
C ALA A 280 10.04 -0.09 9.92
N VAL A 281 8.95 -0.57 10.54
CA VAL A 281 8.95 -1.15 11.89
C VAL A 281 8.35 -2.53 11.81
N LEU A 282 9.03 -3.49 12.41
CA LEU A 282 8.62 -4.89 12.48
C LEU A 282 7.55 -5.10 13.57
N PRO A 283 6.83 -6.24 13.58
CA PRO A 283 5.78 -6.47 14.57
C PRO A 283 6.25 -6.37 16.02
N ASN A 284 7.49 -6.72 16.29
CA ASN A 284 8.11 -6.66 17.62
C ASN A 284 8.67 -5.28 17.99
N GLY A 285 8.48 -4.26 17.16
CA GLY A 285 8.95 -2.89 17.38
C GLY A 285 10.38 -2.61 16.92
N ASP A 286 11.03 -3.55 16.24
CA ASP A 286 12.37 -3.32 15.70
C ASP A 286 12.33 -2.44 14.44
N PHE A 287 13.34 -1.58 14.32
CA PHE A 287 13.60 -0.79 13.13
C PHE A 287 14.07 -1.67 11.97
N ALA A 288 13.63 -1.34 10.78
CA ALA A 288 14.18 -1.87 9.53
C ALA A 288 14.30 -0.74 8.49
N PRO A 289 15.31 -0.75 7.60
CA PRO A 289 15.40 0.24 6.53
C PRO A 289 14.18 0.22 5.61
N CYS A 290 13.63 -0.95 5.36
CA CYS A 290 12.42 -1.20 4.56
C CYS A 290 11.85 -2.59 4.87
N CYS A 291 10.84 -3.01 4.11
CA CYS A 291 10.26 -4.36 4.23
C CYS A 291 11.26 -5.49 3.93
N ASP A 292 12.23 -5.26 3.04
CA ASP A 292 13.12 -6.31 2.54
C ASP A 292 14.43 -6.45 3.30
N HIS A 293 14.96 -5.38 3.84
CA HIS A 293 16.29 -5.34 4.40
C HIS A 293 16.29 -5.16 5.92
N ARG A 294 17.31 -5.70 6.55
CA ARG A 294 17.61 -5.57 7.99
C ARG A 294 19.02 -5.04 8.17
N VAL A 295 19.22 -4.26 9.20
CA VAL A 295 20.58 -3.87 9.62
C VAL A 295 21.18 -4.97 10.51
N PRO A 296 22.51 -5.17 10.50
CA PRO A 296 23.15 -6.20 11.33
C PRO A 296 22.89 -5.98 12.82
N GLN A 297 22.95 -4.73 13.27
CA GLN A 297 22.64 -4.38 14.65
C GLN A 297 21.14 -4.16 14.82
N ARG A 298 20.57 -4.70 15.88
CA ARG A 298 19.18 -4.48 16.25
C ARG A 298 18.99 -3.11 16.87
N TYR A 299 18.08 -2.34 16.32
CA TYR A 299 17.61 -1.07 16.87
C TYR A 299 16.12 -1.17 17.18
N SER A 300 15.73 -0.86 18.41
CA SER A 300 14.32 -0.92 18.82
C SER A 300 13.69 0.46 18.81
N CYS A 301 12.58 0.60 18.08
CA CYS A 301 11.75 1.82 18.12
C CYS A 301 11.04 2.02 19.47
N LEU A 302 11.09 1.01 20.35
CA LEU A 302 10.53 1.04 21.70
C LEU A 302 11.49 1.66 22.72
N ASP A 303 12.78 1.77 22.39
CA ASP A 303 13.78 2.41 23.25
C ASP A 303 13.47 3.89 23.38
N SER A 304 13.41 4.40 24.61
CA SER A 304 13.15 5.82 24.87
C SER A 304 14.20 6.77 24.26
N LYS A 305 15.41 6.24 23.95
CA LYS A 305 16.49 6.94 23.28
C LYS A 305 16.46 6.77 21.76
N PHE A 306 15.46 6.12 21.20
CA PHE A 306 15.37 5.90 19.75
C PHE A 306 15.46 7.20 18.93
N PRO A 307 14.85 8.33 19.33
CA PRO A 307 15.03 9.60 18.61
C PRO A 307 16.48 10.08 18.53
N GLU A 308 17.27 9.88 19.59
CA GLU A 308 18.70 10.22 19.62
C GLU A 308 19.52 9.23 18.78
N ILE A 309 19.23 7.94 18.91
CA ILE A 309 19.84 6.86 18.13
C ILE A 309 19.62 7.09 16.63
N TYR A 310 18.42 7.46 16.22
CA TYR A 310 18.08 7.71 14.82
C TYR A 310 18.96 8.75 14.14
N TRP A 311 19.42 9.77 14.88
CA TRP A 311 20.30 10.80 14.38
C TRP A 311 21.79 10.52 14.60
N ALA A 312 22.14 9.45 15.32
CA ALA A 312 23.52 9.07 15.59
C ALA A 312 24.24 8.64 14.30
N LYS A 313 25.53 9.02 14.18
CA LYS A 313 26.36 8.69 13.02
C LYS A 313 26.46 7.19 12.77
N GLU A 314 26.53 6.42 13.84
CA GLU A 314 26.66 4.97 13.79
C GLU A 314 25.43 4.32 13.18
N PHE A 315 24.24 4.64 13.68
CA PHE A 315 22.97 4.19 13.11
C PHE A 315 22.86 4.53 11.61
N ARG A 316 23.19 5.78 11.26
CA ARG A 316 23.13 6.26 9.87
C ARG A 316 24.08 5.50 8.96
N ARG A 317 25.30 5.21 9.43
CA ARG A 317 26.31 4.40 8.73
C ARG A 317 25.80 2.98 8.49
N ASP A 318 25.22 2.34 9.50
CA ASP A 318 24.75 0.96 9.42
C ASP A 318 23.58 0.81 8.43
N VAL A 319 22.64 1.77 8.46
CA VAL A 319 21.55 1.82 7.49
C VAL A 319 22.07 2.08 6.07
N HIS A 320 23.00 3.02 5.90
CA HIS A 320 23.58 3.34 4.59
C HIS A 320 24.34 2.16 3.99
N ALA A 321 25.06 1.39 4.80
CA ALA A 321 25.76 0.19 4.33
C ALA A 321 24.81 -0.82 3.68
N VAL A 322 23.60 -0.97 4.24
CA VAL A 322 22.59 -1.87 3.70
C VAL A 322 21.91 -1.26 2.46
N THR A 323 21.51 0.00 2.54
CA THR A 323 20.72 0.63 1.47
C THR A 323 21.55 0.92 0.22
N SER A 324 22.85 1.20 0.35
CA SER A 324 23.77 1.42 -0.79
C SER A 324 23.95 0.16 -1.64
N ALA A 325 23.91 -1.01 -1.02
CA ALA A 325 24.02 -2.30 -1.72
C ALA A 325 22.71 -2.76 -2.38
N CYS A 326 21.59 -2.06 -2.14
CA CYS A 326 20.29 -2.45 -2.64
C CYS A 326 20.16 -2.17 -4.14
N SER A 327 19.62 -3.15 -4.91
CA SER A 327 19.36 -2.99 -6.35
C SER A 327 18.15 -2.11 -6.69
N GLY A 328 17.31 -1.76 -5.71
CA GLY A 328 16.08 -0.99 -5.89
C GLY A 328 14.83 -1.83 -5.77
N CYS A 329 13.71 -1.16 -5.57
CA CYS A 329 12.38 -1.77 -5.48
C CYS A 329 11.33 -0.82 -6.07
N MET A 330 10.09 -1.29 -6.19
CA MET A 330 8.93 -0.50 -6.59
C MET A 330 7.75 -0.71 -5.63
N TYR A 331 8.05 -0.87 -4.33
CA TYR A 331 6.99 -0.88 -3.29
C TYR A 331 6.36 0.50 -3.19
N GLY A 332 5.21 0.68 -3.78
CA GLY A 332 4.46 1.92 -4.00
C GLY A 332 4.84 3.15 -3.15
N SER A 333 4.81 3.02 -1.82
CA SER A 333 5.01 4.16 -0.93
C SER A 333 6.45 4.72 -0.95
N TYR A 334 7.48 3.88 -1.02
CA TYR A 334 8.88 4.35 -0.94
C TYR A 334 9.32 5.11 -2.18
N PRO A 335 9.16 4.55 -3.40
CA PRO A 335 9.45 5.28 -4.62
C PRO A 335 8.63 6.56 -4.76
N GLU A 336 7.31 6.49 -4.56
CA GLU A 336 6.44 7.66 -4.68
C GLU A 336 6.80 8.77 -3.69
N MET A 337 7.20 8.43 -2.47
CA MET A 337 7.67 9.41 -1.50
C MET A 337 8.97 10.09 -1.99
N THR A 338 9.93 9.28 -2.45
CA THR A 338 11.19 9.79 -3.01
C THR A 338 10.94 10.66 -4.24
N ILE A 339 10.12 10.19 -5.18
CA ILE A 339 9.76 10.92 -6.40
C ILE A 339 9.10 12.25 -6.06
N ALA A 340 8.10 12.25 -5.17
CA ALA A 340 7.41 13.47 -4.77
C ALA A 340 8.32 14.48 -4.05
N MET A 341 9.38 14.03 -3.37
CA MET A 341 10.33 14.93 -2.70
C MET A 341 11.48 15.38 -3.58
N ARG A 342 11.87 14.62 -4.60
CA ARG A 342 13.01 14.94 -5.47
C ARG A 342 12.62 15.67 -6.76
N TYR A 343 11.49 15.32 -7.38
CA TYR A 343 11.11 15.82 -8.70
C TYR A 343 10.03 16.89 -8.61
N LEU A 344 10.31 18.07 -9.16
CA LEU A 344 9.40 19.21 -9.05
C LEU A 344 8.03 18.94 -9.70
N ALA A 345 8.00 18.30 -10.86
CA ALA A 345 6.75 17.96 -11.54
C ALA A 345 5.86 17.06 -10.68
N ALA A 346 6.42 15.97 -10.15
CA ALA A 346 5.69 15.05 -9.26
C ALA A 346 5.25 15.75 -7.96
N LYS A 347 6.07 16.64 -7.43
CA LYS A 347 5.70 17.47 -6.25
C LYS A 347 4.49 18.35 -6.55
N ILE A 348 4.48 19.04 -7.70
CA ILE A 348 3.35 19.88 -8.12
C ILE A 348 2.09 19.03 -8.34
N GLU A 349 2.21 17.89 -8.99
CA GLU A 349 1.10 16.95 -9.17
C GLU A 349 0.51 16.49 -7.84
N ARG A 350 1.38 16.13 -6.90
CA ARG A 350 0.96 15.70 -5.56
C ARG A 350 0.28 16.84 -4.77
N MET A 351 0.80 18.05 -4.90
CA MET A 351 0.15 19.23 -4.28
C MET A 351 -1.23 19.51 -4.89
N LYS A 352 -1.39 19.40 -6.21
CA LYS A 352 -2.70 19.55 -6.86
C LYS A 352 -3.69 18.51 -6.33
N LEU A 353 -3.27 17.26 -6.20
CA LEU A 353 -4.12 16.17 -5.74
C LEU A 353 -4.67 16.39 -4.32
N PHE A 354 -3.85 16.93 -3.41
CA PHE A 354 -4.21 17.02 -2.00
C PHE A 354 -4.65 18.42 -1.53
N VAL A 355 -4.32 19.48 -2.26
CA VAL A 355 -4.49 20.86 -1.79
C VAL A 355 -5.41 21.67 -2.68
N ALA A 356 -5.25 21.59 -4.01
CA ALA A 356 -5.89 22.57 -4.90
C ALA A 356 -7.35 22.23 -5.25
N ALA A 357 -7.68 20.97 -5.50
CA ALA A 357 -9.06 20.54 -5.80
C ALA A 357 -9.18 19.02 -5.61
N PRO A 358 -9.35 18.51 -4.39
CA PRO A 358 -9.64 17.09 -4.20
C PRO A 358 -10.94 16.76 -4.96
N PRO A 359 -10.99 15.62 -5.67
CA PRO A 359 -12.18 15.22 -6.39
C PRO A 359 -13.37 15.07 -5.44
N VAL A 360 -14.55 15.51 -5.90
CA VAL A 360 -15.78 15.39 -5.12
C VAL A 360 -16.11 13.91 -4.93
N LYS A 361 -16.23 13.51 -3.67
CA LYS A 361 -16.56 12.13 -3.33
C LYS A 361 -18.06 11.86 -3.44
N LYS A 362 -18.42 10.83 -4.17
CA LYS A 362 -19.81 10.37 -4.36
C LYS A 362 -20.34 9.56 -3.17
N TRP A 363 -19.59 9.52 -2.07
CA TRP A 363 -19.95 8.77 -0.88
C TRP A 363 -21.23 9.25 -0.18
N PRO A 364 -21.98 8.40 0.52
CA PRO A 364 -21.79 6.96 0.58
C PRO A 364 -22.16 6.24 -0.73
N VAL A 365 -21.54 5.09 -0.99
CA VAL A 365 -21.89 4.17 -2.07
C VAL A 365 -22.25 2.83 -1.43
N SER A 366 -23.45 2.30 -1.70
CA SER A 366 -23.88 1.03 -1.14
C SER A 366 -23.18 -0.17 -1.79
N TYR A 367 -23.21 -1.31 -1.13
CA TYR A 367 -22.67 -2.55 -1.68
C TYR A 367 -23.33 -2.91 -3.03
N GLU A 368 -24.66 -2.76 -3.14
CA GLU A 368 -25.42 -3.05 -4.35
C GLU A 368 -25.02 -2.11 -5.49
N GLN A 369 -24.79 -0.84 -5.20
CA GLN A 369 -24.30 0.13 -6.18
C GLN A 369 -22.89 -0.23 -6.65
N MET A 370 -22.02 -0.65 -5.75
CA MET A 370 -20.67 -1.10 -6.11
C MET A 370 -20.72 -2.36 -6.95
N LEU A 371 -21.57 -3.33 -6.60
CA LEU A 371 -21.77 -4.57 -7.35
C LEU A 371 -22.25 -4.25 -8.77
N ALA A 372 -23.31 -3.43 -8.91
CA ALA A 372 -23.86 -3.04 -10.21
C ALA A 372 -22.82 -2.29 -11.08
N ALA A 373 -22.02 -1.40 -10.47
CA ALA A 373 -20.94 -0.71 -11.18
C ALA A 373 -19.86 -1.69 -11.67
N ALA A 374 -19.45 -2.63 -10.83
CA ALA A 374 -18.47 -3.64 -11.20
C ALA A 374 -18.98 -4.55 -12.32
N GLU A 375 -20.22 -5.01 -12.24
CA GLU A 375 -20.85 -5.84 -13.28
C GLU A 375 -20.92 -5.10 -14.62
N ARG A 376 -21.41 -3.86 -14.62
CA ARG A 376 -21.49 -3.04 -15.82
C ARG A 376 -20.13 -2.83 -16.47
N ILE A 377 -19.10 -2.46 -15.70
CA ILE A 377 -17.74 -2.25 -16.19
C ILE A 377 -17.18 -3.53 -16.83
N ARG A 378 -17.39 -4.69 -16.21
CA ARG A 378 -16.95 -5.98 -16.75
C ARG A 378 -17.64 -6.35 -18.07
N MET A 379 -18.93 -6.02 -18.18
CA MET A 379 -19.74 -6.35 -19.36
C MET A 379 -19.51 -5.42 -20.54
N GLU A 380 -18.95 -4.24 -20.32
CA GLU A 380 -18.58 -3.33 -21.40
C GLU A 380 -17.49 -3.95 -22.28
N THR A 381 -17.86 -4.25 -23.53
CA THR A 381 -16.93 -4.87 -24.49
C THR A 381 -15.81 -3.88 -24.82
N ARG A 382 -14.60 -4.25 -24.48
CA ARG A 382 -13.38 -3.48 -24.78
C ARG A 382 -12.26 -4.39 -25.16
N GLU A 383 -11.37 -3.87 -26.02
CA GLU A 383 -10.11 -4.52 -26.28
C GLU A 383 -9.26 -4.46 -25.02
N ARG A 384 -9.05 -5.62 -24.39
CA ARG A 384 -8.24 -5.77 -23.19
C ARG A 384 -6.85 -6.25 -23.54
N VAL A 385 -5.85 -5.75 -22.86
CA VAL A 385 -4.48 -6.25 -22.98
C VAL A 385 -4.37 -7.57 -22.24
N THR A 386 -4.22 -8.67 -23.00
CA THR A 386 -4.03 -10.01 -22.46
C THR A 386 -2.70 -10.57 -22.92
N LEU A 387 -2.07 -11.41 -22.13
CA LEU A 387 -0.89 -12.15 -22.54
C LEU A 387 -1.25 -13.28 -23.52
N PRO A 388 -0.34 -13.62 -24.46
CA PRO A 388 -0.56 -14.73 -25.39
C PRO A 388 -0.89 -16.04 -24.65
N GLY A 389 -1.92 -16.73 -25.07
CA GLY A 389 -2.37 -17.99 -24.47
C GLY A 389 -3.18 -17.86 -23.18
N GLN A 390 -3.38 -16.67 -22.68
CA GLN A 390 -4.35 -16.43 -21.59
C GLN A 390 -5.76 -16.34 -22.17
N ILE A 391 -6.45 -17.47 -22.21
CA ILE A 391 -7.89 -17.49 -22.39
C ILE A 391 -8.47 -17.38 -20.99
N ARG A 392 -9.10 -16.25 -20.65
CA ARG A 392 -9.89 -16.20 -19.42
C ARG A 392 -11.16 -16.96 -19.59
N PRO A 393 -11.39 -18.01 -18.78
CA PRO A 393 -12.75 -18.46 -18.57
C PRO A 393 -13.49 -17.29 -17.89
N MET A 394 -14.68 -16.92 -18.40
CA MET A 394 -15.63 -16.14 -17.61
C MET A 394 -16.08 -17.04 -16.46
N ILE A 395 -15.32 -17.12 -15.40
CA ILE A 395 -15.74 -17.80 -14.17
C ILE A 395 -16.77 -16.87 -13.53
N GLN A 396 -18.02 -17.13 -13.83
CA GLN A 396 -19.13 -16.59 -13.06
C GLN A 396 -19.01 -17.23 -11.66
N SER A 397 -18.76 -16.43 -10.64
CA SER A 397 -18.96 -16.88 -9.28
C SER A 397 -20.43 -17.28 -9.13
N ALA A 398 -20.67 -18.42 -8.51
CA ALA A 398 -22.03 -18.78 -8.11
C ALA A 398 -22.62 -17.64 -7.25
N PRO A 399 -23.91 -17.29 -7.43
CA PRO A 399 -24.55 -16.30 -6.59
C PRO A 399 -24.39 -16.72 -5.12
N PRO A 400 -24.20 -15.76 -4.20
CA PRO A 400 -24.03 -16.06 -2.79
C PRO A 400 -25.29 -16.77 -2.29
N THR A 401 -25.18 -18.05 -1.98
CA THR A 401 -26.17 -18.71 -1.13
C THR A 401 -26.14 -18.01 0.22
N GLU A 402 -27.30 -17.52 0.66
CA GLU A 402 -27.52 -17.05 2.02
C GLU A 402 -27.19 -18.19 2.98
N ALA A 403 -26.04 -18.18 3.55
CA ALA A 403 -25.65 -19.08 4.62
C ALA A 403 -24.85 -18.30 5.66
N VAL A 404 -25.60 -17.93 6.69
CA VAL A 404 -25.33 -18.00 8.12
C VAL A 404 -23.98 -17.44 8.61
N ALA A 405 -24.14 -16.38 9.40
CA ALA A 405 -23.23 -15.99 10.46
C ALA A 405 -22.95 -17.19 11.41
N GLU A 406 -21.76 -17.76 11.29
CA GLU A 406 -21.12 -18.54 12.33
C GLU A 406 -19.64 -18.68 11.98
N LEU A 407 -18.86 -17.81 12.62
CA LEU A 407 -17.46 -18.06 13.04
C LEU A 407 -17.03 -16.84 13.84
N ALA A 408 -17.31 -16.96 15.15
CA ALA A 408 -16.79 -16.09 16.19
C ALA A 408 -15.27 -16.29 16.37
#